data_317bc33514cac96883a3b22478397ef6
#
_entry.id   317bc33514cac96883a3b22478397ef6
#
_cell.length_a   1.000
_cell.length_b   1.000
_cell.length_c   1.000
_cell.angle_alpha   90.00
_cell.angle_beta   90.00
_cell.angle_gamma   90.00
#
_symmetry.space_group_name_H-M   'P 1'
#
loop_
_entity.id
_entity.type
_entity.pdbx_description
1 polymer ?
#
loop_
_entity_poly.entity_id
_entity_poly.type
_entity_poly.pdbx_seq_one_letter_code
_entity_poly.pdbx_strand_id
1 'polypeptide(L)'
;MIFPITDLLDEQESDQWVKKYFHPRGLRCPGCGATARYARQFRPLKRGLVDYRCQKCQRVYNLYTGTIFAGSQLEPRRVVLLLRGVCKGEPSTVLAEELELSRRCVHKWRKRIQQNAYALLSQSALRDAETETAELFQNAGEKRRKARGSRGSAAAQS
;
A
#
# COMPACT_ATOMS: atom_id res chain seq x y z
N MET A 1 0.39 17.42 16.96
CA MET A 1 -0.97 16.93 17.24
C MET A 1 -1.30 15.93 16.14
N ILE A 2 -1.36 14.63 16.46
CA ILE A 2 -1.68 13.57 15.51
C ILE A 2 -3.21 13.50 15.44
N PHE A 3 -3.77 13.76 14.25
CA PHE A 3 -5.20 13.59 14.03
C PHE A 3 -5.49 12.11 13.77
N PRO A 4 -6.42 11.48 14.47
CA PRO A 4 -6.85 10.11 14.19
C PRO A 4 -7.71 10.10 12.91
N ILE A 5 -7.07 10.27 11.76
CA ILE A 5 -7.73 10.31 10.45
C ILE A 5 -8.57 9.04 10.20
N THR A 6 -8.15 7.92 10.78
CA THR A 6 -8.88 6.65 10.68
C THR A 6 -10.29 6.74 11.24
N ASP A 7 -10.51 7.55 12.27
CA ASP A 7 -11.81 7.67 12.93
C ASP A 7 -12.79 8.60 12.18
N LEU A 8 -12.28 9.37 11.21
CA LEU A 8 -13.07 10.29 10.39
C LEU A 8 -13.70 9.63 9.15
N LEU A 9 -13.28 8.42 8.80
CA LEU A 9 -13.83 7.68 7.67
C LEU A 9 -14.82 6.63 8.15
N ASP A 10 -16.01 6.67 7.56
CA ASP A 10 -17.00 5.62 7.75
C ASP A 10 -16.47 4.29 7.19
N GLU A 11 -16.60 3.24 7.99
CA GLU A 11 -16.18 1.89 7.64
C GLU A 11 -16.94 1.35 6.43
N GLN A 12 -18.25 1.62 6.36
CA GLN A 12 -19.12 1.17 5.28
C GLN A 12 -18.80 1.88 3.97
N GLU A 13 -18.56 3.19 4.01
CA GLU A 13 -18.17 3.97 2.83
C GLU A 13 -16.81 3.52 2.30
N SER A 14 -15.86 3.26 3.20
CA SER A 14 -14.54 2.74 2.83
C SER A 14 -14.61 1.36 2.17
N ASP A 15 -15.46 0.47 2.67
CA ASP A 15 -15.70 -0.86 2.10
C ASP A 15 -16.35 -0.76 0.71
N GLN A 16 -17.34 0.12 0.54
CA GLN A 16 -17.95 0.40 -0.76
C GLN A 16 -16.96 0.99 -1.76
N TRP A 17 -16.11 1.90 -1.31
CA TRP A 17 -15.07 2.49 -2.13
C TRP A 17 -14.10 1.42 -2.65
N VAL A 18 -13.58 0.57 -1.76
CA VAL A 18 -12.68 -0.53 -2.13
C VAL A 18 -13.39 -1.51 -3.09
N LYS A 19 -14.65 -1.86 -2.84
CA LYS A 19 -15.45 -2.70 -3.76
C LYS A 19 -15.56 -2.06 -5.15
N LYS A 20 -15.89 -0.79 -5.23
CA LYS A 20 -16.09 -0.06 -6.48
C LYS A 20 -14.81 -0.02 -7.32
N TYR A 21 -13.67 0.31 -6.70
CA TYR A 21 -12.42 0.54 -7.44
C TYR A 21 -11.60 -0.72 -7.66
N PHE A 22 -11.63 -1.68 -6.73
CA PHE A 22 -10.88 -2.93 -6.91
C PHE A 22 -11.66 -3.97 -7.71
N HIS A 23 -12.98 -3.89 -7.68
CA HIS A 23 -13.86 -4.83 -8.36
C HIS A 23 -14.91 -4.11 -9.22
N PRO A 24 -14.54 -3.37 -10.27
CA PRO A 24 -15.47 -2.58 -11.09
C PRO A 24 -16.54 -3.43 -11.77
N ARG A 25 -16.28 -4.72 -11.98
CA ARG A 25 -17.24 -5.70 -12.50
C ARG A 25 -17.94 -6.51 -11.40
N GLY A 26 -17.86 -6.03 -10.15
CA GLY A 26 -18.34 -6.73 -8.96
C GLY A 26 -17.39 -7.82 -8.47
N LEU A 27 -17.53 -8.17 -7.20
CA LEU A 27 -16.73 -9.23 -6.57
C LEU A 27 -17.06 -10.58 -7.19
N ARG A 28 -16.05 -11.30 -7.66
CA ARG A 28 -16.17 -12.62 -8.30
C ARG A 28 -15.23 -13.63 -7.67
N CYS A 29 -15.62 -14.90 -7.70
CA CYS A 29 -14.77 -15.97 -7.25
C CYS A 29 -13.53 -16.10 -8.16
N PRO A 30 -12.29 -16.05 -7.60
CA PRO A 30 -11.07 -16.13 -8.40
C PRO A 30 -10.82 -17.53 -8.99
N GLY A 31 -11.57 -18.56 -8.55
CA GLY A 31 -11.42 -19.91 -9.05
C GLY A 31 -12.31 -20.27 -10.21
N CYS A 32 -13.57 -19.82 -10.20
CA CYS A 32 -14.57 -20.20 -11.21
C CYS A 32 -15.33 -19.01 -11.82
N GLY A 33 -14.97 -17.77 -11.48
CA GLY A 33 -15.62 -16.57 -11.99
C GLY A 33 -17.06 -16.33 -11.50
N ALA A 34 -17.61 -17.18 -10.65
CA ALA A 34 -18.97 -17.03 -10.14
C ALA A 34 -19.15 -15.68 -9.45
N THR A 35 -20.31 -15.07 -9.67
CA THR A 35 -20.69 -13.78 -9.08
C THR A 35 -20.92 -13.88 -7.57
N ALA A 36 -20.98 -12.75 -6.88
CA ALA A 36 -21.17 -12.66 -5.44
C ALA A 36 -22.45 -13.35 -4.94
N ARG A 37 -23.49 -13.52 -5.79
CA ARG A 37 -24.73 -14.26 -5.42
C ARG A 37 -24.46 -15.73 -5.05
N TYR A 38 -23.35 -16.31 -5.49
CA TYR A 38 -22.90 -17.65 -5.10
C TYR A 38 -21.86 -17.63 -4.00
N ALA A 39 -21.62 -16.48 -3.39
CA ALA A 39 -20.73 -16.31 -2.27
C ALA A 39 -21.50 -16.46 -0.95
N ARG A 40 -21.10 -17.44 -0.15
CA ARG A 40 -21.58 -17.55 1.23
C ARG A 40 -20.55 -16.91 2.15
N GLN A 41 -21.00 -16.08 3.08
CA GLN A 41 -20.14 -15.59 4.15
C GLN A 41 -19.62 -16.78 4.94
N PHE A 42 -18.29 -16.89 5.02
CA PHE A 42 -17.62 -18.02 5.66
C PHE A 42 -17.20 -17.69 7.08
N ARG A 43 -16.53 -16.57 7.25
CA ARG A 43 -16.15 -16.04 8.57
C ARG A 43 -15.92 -14.55 8.49
N PRO A 44 -16.33 -13.79 9.52
CA PRO A 44 -15.85 -12.42 9.68
C PRO A 44 -14.37 -12.47 10.08
N LEU A 45 -13.53 -11.69 9.42
CA LEU A 45 -12.17 -11.44 9.88
C LEU A 45 -12.20 -10.34 10.94
N LYS A 46 -11.26 -10.41 11.88
CA LYS A 46 -11.00 -9.28 12.78
C LYS A 46 -10.73 -8.07 11.88
N ARG A 47 -11.38 -6.94 12.14
CA ARG A 47 -11.19 -5.67 11.41
C ARG A 47 -12.05 -5.47 10.15
N GLY A 48 -13.31 -5.85 10.19
CA GLY A 48 -14.31 -5.48 9.17
C GLY A 48 -14.20 -6.21 7.83
N LEU A 49 -13.18 -7.06 7.63
CA LEU A 49 -13.11 -7.90 6.44
C LEU A 49 -13.96 -9.16 6.58
N VAL A 50 -14.55 -9.58 5.48
CA VAL A 50 -15.34 -10.81 5.41
C VAL A 50 -14.70 -11.77 4.41
N ASP A 51 -14.46 -12.99 4.84
CA ASP A 51 -14.12 -14.10 3.94
C ASP A 51 -15.40 -14.74 3.42
N TYR A 52 -15.45 -14.91 2.11
CA TYR A 52 -16.53 -15.58 1.40
C TYR A 52 -16.08 -16.95 0.91
N ARG A 53 -16.99 -17.92 0.94
CA ARG A 53 -16.80 -19.22 0.32
C ARG A 53 -17.68 -19.34 -0.91
N CYS A 54 -17.10 -19.68 -2.04
CA CYS A 54 -17.84 -19.94 -3.26
C CYS A 54 -18.64 -21.26 -3.14
N GLN A 55 -19.94 -21.21 -3.42
CA GLN A 55 -20.80 -22.40 -3.38
C GLN A 55 -20.50 -23.36 -4.56
N LYS A 56 -19.94 -22.86 -5.67
CA LYS A 56 -19.63 -23.67 -6.85
C LYS A 56 -18.31 -24.44 -6.75
N CYS A 57 -17.23 -23.77 -6.33
CA CYS A 57 -15.89 -24.37 -6.31
C CYS A 57 -15.25 -24.43 -4.91
N GLN A 58 -15.99 -24.04 -3.87
CA GLN A 58 -15.59 -24.06 -2.46
C GLN A 58 -14.36 -23.18 -2.11
N ARG A 59 -13.82 -22.42 -3.07
CA ARG A 59 -12.69 -21.51 -2.84
C ARG A 59 -13.09 -20.40 -1.88
N VAL A 60 -12.20 -20.10 -0.93
CA VAL A 60 -12.37 -18.98 -0.01
C VAL A 60 -11.65 -17.76 -0.61
N TYR A 61 -12.28 -16.60 -0.55
CA TYR A 61 -11.76 -15.34 -1.05
C TYR A 61 -12.39 -14.17 -0.29
N ASN A 62 -11.78 -13.01 -0.38
CA ASN A 62 -12.26 -11.78 0.24
C ASN A 62 -12.08 -10.58 -0.71
N LEU A 63 -12.39 -9.39 -0.20
CA LEU A 63 -12.31 -8.13 -0.94
C LEU A 63 -10.92 -7.83 -1.51
N TYR A 64 -9.85 -8.36 -0.93
CA TYR A 64 -8.48 -8.11 -1.39
C TYR A 64 -7.94 -9.19 -2.33
N THR A 65 -8.67 -10.29 -2.50
CA THR A 65 -8.22 -11.39 -3.36
C THR A 65 -8.12 -10.93 -4.83
N GLY A 66 -6.96 -11.17 -5.44
CA GLY A 66 -6.69 -10.71 -6.81
C GLY A 66 -6.28 -9.23 -6.93
N THR A 67 -6.05 -8.55 -5.81
CA THR A 67 -5.57 -7.16 -5.77
C THR A 67 -4.15 -7.09 -5.22
N ILE A 68 -3.54 -5.90 -5.25
CA ILE A 68 -2.23 -5.66 -4.62
C ILE A 68 -2.27 -5.89 -3.11
N PHE A 69 -3.44 -5.84 -2.48
CA PHE A 69 -3.63 -6.07 -1.04
C PHE A 69 -3.94 -7.53 -0.70
N ALA A 70 -3.81 -8.46 -1.65
CA ALA A 70 -4.01 -9.89 -1.37
C ALA A 70 -3.16 -10.35 -0.18
N GLY A 71 -3.80 -11.04 0.78
CA GLY A 71 -3.17 -11.48 2.04
C GLY A 71 -3.02 -10.38 3.10
N SER A 72 -3.48 -9.16 2.84
CA SER A 72 -3.53 -8.09 3.84
C SER A 72 -4.64 -8.32 4.86
N GLN A 73 -4.37 -7.90 6.09
CA GLN A 73 -5.37 -7.81 7.16
C GLN A 73 -5.71 -6.35 7.51
N LEU A 74 -5.30 -5.40 6.66
CA LEU A 74 -5.64 -3.99 6.85
C LEU A 74 -7.14 -3.78 6.68
N GLU A 75 -7.71 -2.95 7.52
CA GLU A 75 -9.10 -2.49 7.37
C GLU A 75 -9.28 -1.70 6.08
N PRO A 76 -10.44 -1.74 5.42
CA PRO A 76 -10.70 -0.98 4.20
C PRO A 76 -10.38 0.51 4.34
N ARG A 77 -10.75 1.15 5.45
CA ARG A 77 -10.43 2.56 5.74
C ARG A 77 -8.92 2.83 5.77
N ARG A 78 -8.13 1.93 6.38
CA ARG A 78 -6.65 2.05 6.39
C ARG A 78 -6.06 1.87 4.99
N VAL A 79 -6.64 1.03 4.16
CA VAL A 79 -6.23 0.85 2.75
C VAL A 79 -6.49 2.11 1.95
N VAL A 80 -7.66 2.73 2.08
CA VAL A 80 -8.02 3.98 1.38
C VAL A 80 -7.07 5.12 1.78
N LEU A 81 -6.83 5.29 3.08
CA LEU A 81 -5.93 6.33 3.59
C LEU A 81 -4.47 6.09 3.19
N LEU A 82 -4.03 4.84 3.23
CA LEU A 82 -2.69 4.47 2.79
C LEU A 82 -2.48 4.78 1.30
N LEU A 83 -3.44 4.43 0.45
CA LEU A 83 -3.40 4.77 -0.98
C LEU A 83 -3.36 6.29 -1.17
N ARG A 84 -4.25 7.03 -0.50
CA ARG A 84 -4.28 8.50 -0.55
C ARG A 84 -2.93 9.09 -0.15
N GLY A 85 -2.36 8.67 0.97
CA GLY A 85 -1.10 9.20 1.46
C GLY A 85 0.08 8.86 0.54
N VAL A 86 0.11 7.66 -0.03
CA VAL A 86 1.14 7.28 -1.01
C VAL A 86 1.03 8.12 -2.28
N CYS A 87 -0.19 8.34 -2.80
CA CYS A 87 -0.42 9.17 -4.00
C CYS A 87 -0.09 10.65 -3.77
N LYS A 88 -0.26 11.16 -2.54
CA LYS A 88 0.14 12.52 -2.16
C LYS A 88 1.64 12.68 -1.87
N GLY A 89 2.40 11.59 -1.84
CA GLY A 89 3.82 11.62 -1.50
C GLY A 89 4.12 11.79 0.01
N GLU A 90 3.13 11.58 0.88
CA GLU A 90 3.30 11.70 2.34
C GLU A 90 4.47 10.84 2.85
N PRO A 91 5.29 11.32 3.79
CA PRO A 91 6.38 10.53 4.37
C PRO A 91 5.87 9.26 5.04
N SER A 92 6.62 8.15 4.91
CA SER A 92 6.22 6.88 5.52
C SER A 92 6.16 6.92 7.05
N THR A 93 6.87 7.86 7.67
CA THR A 93 6.82 8.08 9.13
C THR A 93 5.47 8.67 9.54
N VAL A 94 5.02 9.70 8.83
CA VAL A 94 3.72 10.36 9.08
C VAL A 94 2.59 9.37 8.87
N LEU A 95 2.58 8.65 7.74
CA LEU A 95 1.56 7.63 7.48
C LEU A 95 1.55 6.50 8.51
N ALA A 96 2.70 6.13 9.06
CA ALA A 96 2.78 5.10 10.09
C ALA A 96 2.11 5.56 11.40
N GLU A 97 2.32 6.81 11.76
CA GLU A 97 1.71 7.42 12.94
C GLU A 97 0.20 7.62 12.77
N GLU A 98 -0.23 8.20 11.64
CA GLU A 98 -1.64 8.46 11.34
C GLU A 98 -2.49 7.18 11.23
N LEU A 99 -1.92 6.11 10.67
CA LEU A 99 -2.63 4.85 10.44
C LEU A 99 -2.41 3.83 11.57
N GLU A 100 -1.67 4.19 12.61
CA GLU A 100 -1.28 3.27 13.70
C GLU A 100 -0.64 1.98 13.17
N LEU A 101 0.23 2.12 12.17
CA LEU A 101 0.96 1.02 11.56
C LEU A 101 2.46 1.15 11.84
N SER A 102 3.17 0.03 11.81
CA SER A 102 4.62 0.09 11.89
C SER A 102 5.20 0.73 10.60
N ARG A 103 6.28 1.49 10.71
CA ARG A 103 7.01 2.07 9.57
C ARG A 103 7.37 1.02 8.52
N ARG A 104 7.76 -0.17 8.98
CA ARG A 104 8.07 -1.31 8.11
C ARG A 104 6.84 -1.76 7.30
N CYS A 105 5.67 -1.77 7.90
CA CYS A 105 4.41 -2.10 7.22
C CYS A 105 4.09 -1.07 6.14
N VAL A 106 4.12 0.22 6.47
CA VAL A 106 3.86 1.31 5.51
C VAL A 106 4.88 1.28 4.36
N HIS A 107 6.17 1.11 4.67
CA HIS A 107 7.22 1.03 3.64
C HIS A 107 7.00 -0.16 2.69
N LYS A 108 6.66 -1.33 3.21
CA LYS A 108 6.32 -2.52 2.40
C LYS A 108 5.18 -2.24 1.43
N TRP A 109 4.09 -1.63 1.93
CA TRP A 109 2.93 -1.34 1.10
C TRP A 109 3.20 -0.23 0.09
N ARG A 110 3.89 0.84 0.48
CA ARG A 110 4.34 1.89 -0.44
C ARG A 110 5.12 1.30 -1.61
N LYS A 111 6.15 0.49 -1.32
CA LYS A 111 6.94 -0.17 -2.36
C LYS A 111 6.08 -1.01 -3.30
N ARG A 112 5.14 -1.78 -2.76
CA ARG A 112 4.24 -2.63 -3.55
C ARG A 112 3.30 -1.82 -4.43
N ILE A 113 2.73 -0.74 -3.91
CA ILE A 113 1.86 0.18 -4.67
C ILE A 113 2.66 0.83 -5.81
N GLN A 114 3.84 1.37 -5.52
CA GLN A 114 4.70 2.01 -6.51
C GLN A 114 5.16 1.04 -7.61
N GLN A 115 5.56 -0.18 -7.25
CA GLN A 115 5.93 -1.21 -8.22
C GLN A 115 4.77 -1.57 -9.14
N ASN A 116 3.57 -1.68 -8.60
CA ASN A 116 2.37 -1.96 -9.42
C ASN A 116 2.03 -0.80 -10.35
N ALA A 117 2.10 0.44 -9.85
CA ALA A 117 1.89 1.64 -10.66
C ALA A 117 2.93 1.73 -11.79
N TYR A 118 4.20 1.49 -11.49
CA TYR A 118 5.27 1.49 -12.48
C TYR A 118 5.05 0.43 -13.58
N ALA A 119 4.65 -0.78 -13.19
CA ALA A 119 4.36 -1.85 -14.16
C ALA A 119 3.18 -1.50 -15.10
N LEU A 120 2.22 -0.74 -14.61
CA LEU A 120 1.10 -0.25 -15.44
C LEU A 120 1.52 0.89 -16.37
N LEU A 121 2.37 1.82 -15.90
CA LEU A 121 2.85 2.95 -16.70
C LEU A 121 3.78 2.50 -17.84
N SER A 122 4.60 1.48 -17.62
CA SER A 122 5.54 0.99 -18.65
C SER A 122 4.85 0.42 -19.89
N GLN A 123 3.55 0.15 -19.82
CA GLN A 123 2.75 -0.38 -20.93
C GLN A 123 1.91 0.69 -21.63
N SER A 124 1.84 1.90 -21.11
CA SER A 124 1.09 3.00 -21.73
C SER A 124 2.04 3.91 -22.51
N ALA A 125 1.81 4.07 -23.83
CA ALA A 125 2.46 5.12 -24.58
C ALA A 125 2.02 6.49 -24.04
N LEU A 126 2.97 7.42 -23.91
CA LEU A 126 2.64 8.81 -23.59
C LEU A 126 1.73 9.35 -24.72
N ARG A 127 0.57 9.86 -24.35
CA ARG A 127 -0.44 10.38 -25.29
C ARG A 127 -0.24 11.85 -25.64
N ASP A 128 0.63 12.54 -24.89
CA ASP A 128 0.86 13.96 -25.09
C ASP A 128 1.93 14.20 -26.14
N ALA A 129 1.64 15.11 -27.09
CA ALA A 129 2.56 15.51 -28.15
C ALA A 129 3.73 16.38 -27.61
N GLU A 130 3.54 16.98 -26.45
CA GLU A 130 4.55 17.80 -25.76
C GLU A 130 4.75 17.24 -24.35
N THR A 131 5.99 16.92 -24.02
CA THR A 131 6.37 16.40 -22.69
C THR A 131 7.36 17.38 -22.07
N GLU A 132 6.99 18.05 -20.98
CA GLU A 132 7.95 18.76 -20.16
C GLU A 132 8.65 17.77 -19.23
N THR A 133 9.94 17.57 -19.42
CA THR A 133 10.78 16.79 -18.51
C THR A 133 11.38 17.73 -17.47
N ALA A 134 10.84 17.73 -16.26
CA ALA A 134 11.49 18.35 -15.12
C ALA A 134 12.56 17.37 -14.59
N GLU A 135 13.83 17.71 -14.71
CA GLU A 135 14.90 17.00 -14.02
C GLU A 135 14.79 17.28 -12.51
N LEU A 136 14.17 16.38 -11.79
CA LEU A 136 14.22 16.37 -10.33
C LEU A 136 15.61 15.82 -9.93
N PHE A 137 16.54 16.70 -9.71
CA PHE A 137 17.76 16.36 -8.98
C PHE A 137 17.37 15.95 -7.55
N GLN A 138 17.11 14.68 -7.35
CA GLN A 138 17.16 14.13 -6.02
C GLN A 138 18.61 14.15 -5.58
N ASN A 139 18.96 15.14 -4.80
CA ASN A 139 20.16 15.07 -3.98
C ASN A 139 20.02 13.84 -3.09
N ALA A 140 20.45 12.68 -3.57
CA ALA A 140 20.74 11.54 -2.76
C ALA A 140 21.77 12.04 -1.75
N GLY A 141 21.29 12.29 -0.52
CA GLY A 141 22.11 12.90 0.53
C GLY A 141 23.43 12.19 0.62
N GLU A 142 24.46 12.88 0.19
CA GLU A 142 25.84 12.45 0.26
C GLU A 142 26.14 12.23 1.74
N LYS A 143 26.15 10.98 2.15
CA LYS A 143 26.53 10.61 3.51
C LYS A 143 27.95 11.08 3.69
N ARG A 144 28.14 12.22 4.35
CA ARG A 144 29.45 12.68 4.81
C ARG A 144 30.15 11.51 5.49
N ARG A 145 31.08 10.87 4.79
CA ARG A 145 31.99 9.90 5.39
C ARG A 145 32.77 10.70 6.46
N LYS A 146 32.47 10.46 7.73
CA LYS A 146 33.32 10.93 8.82
C LYS A 146 34.70 10.37 8.54
N ALA A 147 35.65 11.24 8.22
CA ALA A 147 37.06 10.91 8.14
C ALA A 147 37.49 10.28 9.48
N ARG A 148 37.88 9.03 9.46
CA ARG A 148 38.51 8.37 10.60
C ARG A 148 39.84 9.10 10.82
N GLY A 149 39.86 9.93 11.87
CA GLY A 149 41.12 10.54 12.34
C GLY A 149 42.11 9.44 12.68
N SER A 150 43.20 9.41 11.96
CA SER A 150 44.36 8.63 12.30
C SER A 150 44.91 9.09 13.66
N ARG A 151 44.76 8.26 14.69
CA ARG A 151 45.49 8.47 15.93
C ARG A 151 46.96 8.21 15.65
N GLY A 152 47.74 9.28 15.57
CA GLY A 152 49.18 9.22 15.53
C GLY A 152 49.71 8.56 16.79
N SER A 153 50.45 7.49 16.61
CA SER A 153 51.28 6.86 17.60
C SER A 153 52.47 7.80 17.87
N ALA A 154 52.48 8.48 18.99
CA ALA A 154 53.69 9.14 19.48
C ALA A 154 54.52 8.10 20.28
N ALA A 155 55.57 7.63 19.67
CA ALA A 155 56.60 6.87 20.36
C ALA A 155 57.38 7.81 21.28
N ALA A 156 57.45 7.48 22.56
CA ALA A 156 58.35 8.07 23.51
C ALA A 156 59.76 7.44 23.32
N GLN A 157 60.75 8.30 23.04
CA GLN A 157 62.14 7.97 23.23
C GLN A 157 62.65 8.75 24.43
N SER A 158 63.21 8.06 25.38
CA SER A 158 64.34 8.32 26.24
C SER A 158 64.18 7.67 27.58
#